data_9b23ff9bc6c41e89a5d4c3c8eac2fe53
#
_entry.id   9b23ff9bc6c41e89a5d4c3c8eac2fe53
#
_cell.length_a   1.000
_cell.length_b   1.000
_cell.length_c   1.000
_cell.angle_alpha   90.00
_cell.angle_beta   90.00
_cell.angle_gamma   90.00
#
_symmetry.space_group_name_H-M   'P 1'
#
loop_
_entity.id
_entity.type
_entity.pdbx_description
1 polymer ?
#
loop_
_entity_poly.entity_id
_entity_poly.type
_entity_poly.pdbx_seq_one_letter_code
_entity_poly.pdbx_strand_id
1 'polypeptide(L)'
;MPALRAIGRVAAAIVCAAVAAFSAAPAHAQLGATLGIDSDYRFRGVSLSDSKPTLRLTVNHDVESGAWAGTYLGASLTRADVRDDTYVQTTAYAGYVTRPFGDRSVEVGLSASHFSGEASSYDYAELYAGLLAPQWSLRLSYAPDYFGRRVQTVYIDASGHHALAERTRLFGHVGVIVPIAGAGRHLGPDTNRARADVRVGIGWTLQALDLQLAWAAASRGGPFPAVYAERRSAWVLSAAYSF
;
A
#
# COMPACT_ATOMS: atom_id res chain seq x y z
N MET A 1 -2.15 7.71 -25.92
CA MET A 1 -1.49 8.83 -25.22
C MET A 1 -2.44 9.84 -24.51
N PRO A 2 -3.75 10.02 -24.79
CA PRO A 2 -4.62 10.91 -24.00
C PRO A 2 -5.01 10.33 -22.63
N ALA A 3 -5.15 9.04 -22.48
CA ALA A 3 -5.56 8.41 -21.21
C ALA A 3 -4.52 8.53 -20.08
N LEU A 4 -3.22 8.48 -20.38
CA LEU A 4 -2.16 8.65 -19.37
C LEU A 4 -2.11 10.08 -18.79
N ARG A 5 -2.37 11.09 -19.63
CA ARG A 5 -2.49 12.49 -19.16
C ARG A 5 -3.74 12.70 -18.29
N ALA A 6 -4.77 11.89 -18.49
CA ALA A 6 -5.97 11.92 -17.66
C ALA A 6 -5.72 11.35 -16.26
N ILE A 7 -4.98 10.24 -16.11
CA ILE A 7 -4.68 9.63 -14.80
C ILE A 7 -3.77 10.54 -13.97
N GLY A 8 -2.72 11.13 -14.56
CA GLY A 8 -1.88 12.10 -13.86
C GLY A 8 -2.65 13.38 -13.43
N ARG A 9 -3.61 13.81 -14.25
CA ARG A 9 -4.50 14.95 -13.89
C ARG A 9 -5.51 14.57 -12.82
N VAL A 10 -6.01 13.35 -12.82
CA VAL A 10 -6.90 12.82 -11.77
C VAL A 10 -6.16 12.67 -10.43
N ALA A 11 -4.94 12.13 -10.43
CA ALA A 11 -4.12 12.06 -9.23
C ALA A 11 -3.78 13.45 -8.67
N ALA A 12 -3.39 14.40 -9.54
CA ALA A 12 -3.16 15.80 -9.14
C ALA A 12 -4.44 16.48 -8.67
N ALA A 13 -5.59 16.24 -9.31
CA ALA A 13 -6.88 16.77 -8.90
C ALA A 13 -7.36 16.19 -7.56
N ILE A 14 -7.10 14.91 -7.30
CA ILE A 14 -7.40 14.27 -6.01
C ILE A 14 -6.51 14.85 -4.90
N VAL A 15 -5.23 15.10 -5.16
CA VAL A 15 -4.33 15.76 -4.20
C VAL A 15 -4.77 17.21 -3.97
N CYS A 16 -5.15 17.97 -5.00
CA CYS A 16 -5.66 19.33 -4.85
C CYS A 16 -7.03 19.36 -4.19
N ALA A 17 -7.93 18.43 -4.47
CA ALA A 17 -9.23 18.30 -3.81
C ALA A 17 -9.08 17.87 -2.33
N ALA A 18 -8.13 17.01 -2.03
CA ALA A 18 -7.76 16.66 -0.67
C ALA A 18 -7.29 17.89 0.11
N VAL A 19 -6.40 18.70 -0.46
CA VAL A 19 -5.91 19.95 0.15
C VAL A 19 -7.04 20.99 0.31
N ALA A 20 -7.97 21.09 -0.63
CA ALA A 20 -9.10 22.02 -0.54
C ALA A 20 -10.19 21.58 0.46
N ALA A 21 -10.36 20.29 0.71
CA ALA A 21 -11.29 19.76 1.71
C ALA A 21 -10.86 20.07 3.16
N PHE A 22 -9.60 20.43 3.39
CA PHE A 22 -9.06 20.83 4.69
C PHE A 22 -9.68 22.10 5.26
N SER A 23 -10.46 22.88 4.47
CA SER A 23 -10.88 24.23 4.86
C SER A 23 -12.31 24.33 5.42
N ALA A 24 -13.10 23.26 5.53
CA ALA A 24 -14.54 23.44 5.61
C ALA A 24 -15.36 22.63 6.63
N ALA A 25 -14.81 21.99 7.68
CA ALA A 25 -15.69 21.36 8.67
C ALA A 25 -15.11 21.36 10.09
N PRO A 26 -15.88 21.78 11.12
CA PRO A 26 -15.63 21.41 12.50
C PRO A 26 -16.21 19.97 12.76
N ALA A 27 -15.66 18.98 12.11
CA ALA A 27 -15.80 17.58 12.50
C ALA A 27 -14.54 17.24 13.30
N HIS A 28 -14.61 16.30 14.23
CA HIS A 28 -13.44 15.78 14.92
C HIS A 28 -12.53 15.05 13.92
N ALA A 29 -11.87 15.84 13.10
CA ALA A 29 -10.97 15.38 12.07
C ALA A 29 -9.60 15.13 12.71
N GLN A 30 -9.09 13.91 12.61
CA GLN A 30 -7.74 13.59 13.07
C GLN A 30 -6.81 13.61 11.86
N LEU A 31 -5.85 14.55 11.90
CA LEU A 31 -4.74 14.61 10.97
C LEU A 31 -3.56 13.87 11.61
N GLY A 32 -3.07 12.83 10.96
CA GLY A 32 -1.87 12.10 11.35
C GLY A 32 -0.81 12.17 10.27
N ALA A 33 0.45 12.26 10.67
CA ALA A 33 1.57 12.13 9.76
C ALA A 33 2.56 11.10 10.31
N THR A 34 3.21 10.36 9.42
CA THR A 34 4.22 9.35 9.78
C THR A 34 5.40 9.44 8.83
N LEU A 35 6.59 9.52 9.40
CA LEU A 35 7.85 9.41 8.67
C LEU A 35 8.43 8.01 8.89
N GLY A 36 8.69 7.26 7.81
CA GLY A 36 9.18 5.88 7.85
C GLY A 36 10.47 5.69 7.07
N ILE A 37 11.29 4.78 7.54
CA ILE A 37 12.49 4.27 6.84
C ILE A 37 12.38 2.75 6.81
N ASP A 38 12.59 2.15 5.64
CA ASP A 38 12.69 0.70 5.46
C ASP A 38 14.05 0.35 4.86
N SER A 39 14.68 -0.73 5.32
CA SER A 39 15.93 -1.22 4.72
C SER A 39 15.72 -1.81 3.32
N ASP A 40 14.48 -2.23 3.01
CA ASP A 40 14.04 -2.76 1.72
C ASP A 40 12.52 -2.50 1.60
N TYR A 41 12.11 -1.66 0.66
CA TYR A 41 10.70 -1.39 0.42
C TYR A 41 10.06 -2.53 -0.37
N ARG A 42 9.26 -3.33 0.33
CA ARG A 42 8.55 -4.47 -0.26
C ARG A 42 7.07 -4.22 -0.39
N PHE A 43 6.59 -4.37 -1.61
CA PHE A 43 5.18 -4.29 -1.96
C PHE A 43 4.72 -5.63 -2.53
N ARG A 44 3.76 -6.29 -1.85
CA ARG A 44 3.27 -7.63 -2.21
C ARG A 44 4.43 -8.63 -2.44
N GLY A 45 5.38 -8.59 -1.51
CA GLY A 45 6.56 -9.45 -1.52
C GLY A 45 7.65 -9.11 -2.55
N VAL A 46 7.43 -8.11 -3.43
CA VAL A 46 8.44 -7.62 -4.39
C VAL A 46 9.20 -6.45 -3.80
N SER A 47 10.51 -6.46 -3.90
CA SER A 47 11.33 -5.28 -3.58
C SER A 47 11.15 -4.22 -4.66
N LEU A 48 10.61 -3.07 -4.28
CA LEU A 48 10.52 -1.90 -5.14
C LEU A 48 11.72 -0.95 -4.98
N SER A 49 12.69 -1.27 -4.12
CA SER A 49 13.89 -0.47 -3.86
C SER A 49 15.19 -1.19 -4.14
N ASP A 50 15.14 -2.33 -4.83
CA ASP A 50 16.32 -3.15 -5.12
C ASP A 50 17.13 -3.52 -3.86
N SER A 51 16.40 -3.78 -2.75
CA SER A 51 16.97 -4.04 -1.42
C SER A 51 17.81 -2.88 -0.85
N LYS A 52 17.54 -1.66 -1.30
CA LYS A 52 18.15 -0.43 -0.79
C LYS A 52 17.23 0.27 0.21
N PRO A 53 17.76 1.07 1.13
CA PRO A 53 16.96 1.83 2.07
C PRO A 53 16.04 2.84 1.38
N THR A 54 14.84 3.02 1.95
CA THR A 54 13.84 3.97 1.46
C THR A 54 13.36 4.90 2.55
N LEU A 55 12.90 6.07 2.14
CA LEU A 55 12.23 7.05 3.00
C LEU A 55 10.79 7.18 2.57
N ARG A 56 9.85 7.16 3.53
CA ARG A 56 8.42 7.31 3.29
C ARG A 56 7.81 8.35 4.21
N LEU A 57 7.04 9.25 3.64
CA LEU A 57 6.17 10.18 4.37
C LEU A 57 4.72 9.82 4.06
N THR A 58 3.92 9.62 5.10
CA THR A 58 2.47 9.35 4.97
C THR A 58 1.70 10.41 5.75
N VAL A 59 0.63 10.91 5.15
CA VAL A 59 -0.32 11.83 5.80
C VAL A 59 -1.72 11.24 5.66
N ASN A 60 -2.44 11.16 6.77
CA ASN A 60 -3.80 10.66 6.85
C ASN A 60 -4.73 11.71 7.42
N HIS A 61 -5.96 11.68 6.97
CA HIS A 61 -7.04 12.51 7.48
C HIS A 61 -8.29 11.64 7.63
N ASP A 62 -8.72 11.47 8.86
CA ASP A 62 -9.90 10.69 9.21
C ASP A 62 -11.03 11.62 9.62
N VAL A 63 -12.22 11.40 9.07
CA VAL A 63 -13.45 12.16 9.38
C VAL A 63 -14.50 11.20 9.88
N GLU A 64 -14.85 11.30 11.15
CA GLU A 64 -15.94 10.54 11.72
C GLU A 64 -17.30 11.08 11.25
N SER A 65 -18.17 10.18 10.76
CA SER A 65 -19.53 10.49 10.30
C SER A 65 -20.56 9.91 11.27
N GLY A 66 -20.32 10.04 12.57
CA GLY A 66 -21.13 9.47 13.65
C GLY A 66 -20.47 8.23 14.28
N ALA A 67 -21.16 7.60 15.22
CA ALA A 67 -20.61 6.51 16.05
C ALA A 67 -20.22 5.23 15.28
N TRP A 68 -20.71 5.07 14.05
CA TRP A 68 -20.64 3.79 13.33
C TRP A 68 -20.01 3.88 11.93
N ALA A 69 -19.64 5.06 11.49
CA ALA A 69 -19.13 5.26 10.14
C ALA A 69 -18.13 6.42 10.08
N GLY A 70 -17.25 6.40 9.08
CA GLY A 70 -16.30 7.46 8.80
C GLY A 70 -15.78 7.39 7.36
N THR A 71 -15.22 8.50 6.92
CA THR A 71 -14.45 8.57 5.69
C THR A 71 -12.99 8.84 6.04
N TYR A 72 -12.09 8.34 5.23
CA TYR A 72 -10.68 8.61 5.35
C TYR A 72 -10.08 8.93 3.99
N LEU A 73 -9.04 9.73 4.03
CA LEU A 73 -8.20 10.00 2.89
C LEU A 73 -6.75 10.13 3.34
N GLY A 74 -5.84 9.85 2.44
CA GLY A 74 -4.43 10.00 2.75
C GLY A 74 -3.55 9.95 1.51
N ALA A 75 -2.30 10.28 1.73
CA ALA A 75 -1.26 10.16 0.71
C ALA A 75 0.05 9.70 1.33
N SER A 76 0.82 8.95 0.57
CA SER A 76 2.20 8.60 0.92
C SER A 76 3.14 8.97 -0.22
N LEU A 77 4.32 9.45 0.16
CA LEU A 77 5.46 9.68 -0.72
C LEU A 77 6.55 8.71 -0.31
N THR A 78 6.98 7.84 -1.21
CA THR A 78 8.07 6.90 -0.97
C THR A 78 9.18 7.19 -1.97
N ARG A 79 10.35 7.61 -1.47
CA ARG A 79 11.56 7.71 -2.27
C ARG A 79 12.30 6.39 -2.23
N ALA A 80 12.59 5.83 -3.39
CA ALA A 80 13.30 4.58 -3.53
C ALA A 80 14.30 4.63 -4.70
N ASP A 81 15.36 3.84 -4.59
CA ASP A 81 16.37 3.68 -5.63
C ASP A 81 16.25 2.27 -6.22
N VAL A 82 16.13 2.18 -7.55
CA VAL A 82 16.10 0.91 -8.28
C VAL A 82 17.21 0.95 -9.30
N ARG A 83 18.13 -0.03 -9.25
CA ARG A 83 19.37 -0.03 -10.04
C ARG A 83 20.12 1.27 -9.79
N ASP A 84 20.30 2.12 -10.82
CA ASP A 84 21.01 3.39 -10.73
C ASP A 84 20.06 4.61 -10.75
N ASP A 85 18.75 4.38 -10.76
CA ASP A 85 17.74 5.43 -10.84
C ASP A 85 17.03 5.64 -9.49
N THR A 86 16.77 6.91 -9.19
CA THR A 86 15.89 7.30 -8.06
C THR A 86 14.50 7.63 -8.59
N TYR A 87 13.49 7.10 -7.95
CA TYR A 87 12.11 7.48 -8.21
C TYR A 87 11.36 7.86 -6.94
N VAL A 88 10.26 8.57 -7.11
CA VAL A 88 9.30 8.84 -6.03
C VAL A 88 7.97 8.19 -6.42
N GLN A 89 7.50 7.28 -5.58
CA GLN A 89 6.13 6.78 -5.66
C GLN A 89 5.24 7.67 -4.80
N THR A 90 4.21 8.23 -5.41
CA THR A 90 3.12 8.93 -4.72
C THR A 90 1.91 8.02 -4.74
N THR A 91 1.39 7.65 -3.57
CA THR A 91 0.12 6.91 -3.47
C THR A 91 -0.89 7.78 -2.75
N ALA A 92 -2.02 8.06 -3.40
CA ALA A 92 -3.19 8.68 -2.77
C ALA A 92 -4.28 7.63 -2.58
N TYR A 93 -5.04 7.72 -1.49
CA TYR A 93 -6.15 6.82 -1.22
C TYR A 93 -7.27 7.53 -0.49
N ALA A 94 -8.49 7.02 -0.69
CA ALA A 94 -9.67 7.49 0.03
C ALA A 94 -10.64 6.32 0.19
N GLY A 95 -11.42 6.34 1.27
CA GLY A 95 -12.38 5.28 1.51
C GLY A 95 -13.44 5.67 2.53
N TYR A 96 -14.37 4.75 2.69
CA TYR A 96 -15.44 4.79 3.67
C TYR A 96 -15.37 3.54 4.53
N VAL A 97 -15.53 3.71 5.82
CA VAL A 97 -15.55 2.63 6.81
C VAL A 97 -16.82 2.69 7.62
N THR A 98 -17.39 1.54 7.92
CA THR A 98 -18.57 1.42 8.80
C THR A 98 -18.42 0.21 9.72
N ARG A 99 -19.09 0.24 10.88
CA ARG A 99 -19.04 -0.81 11.92
C ARG A 99 -20.40 -1.51 12.08
N PRO A 100 -20.86 -2.30 11.10
CA PRO A 100 -22.17 -2.96 11.20
C PRO A 100 -22.18 -4.17 12.16
N PHE A 101 -21.02 -4.68 12.59
CA PHE A 101 -20.88 -5.93 13.33
C PHE A 101 -20.10 -5.77 14.65
N GLY A 102 -20.49 -4.80 15.47
CA GLY A 102 -19.87 -4.59 16.78
C GLY A 102 -18.43 -4.06 16.70
N ASP A 103 -17.45 -4.89 17.02
CA ASP A 103 -16.01 -4.56 16.97
C ASP A 103 -15.37 -4.69 15.57
N ARG A 104 -16.15 -5.13 14.59
CA ARG A 104 -15.68 -5.35 13.21
C ARG A 104 -16.18 -4.26 12.29
N SER A 105 -15.28 -3.77 11.46
CA SER A 105 -15.57 -2.76 10.46
C SER A 105 -15.51 -3.35 9.05
N VAL A 106 -16.30 -2.78 8.17
CA VAL A 106 -16.23 -2.99 6.73
C VAL A 106 -15.71 -1.71 6.10
N GLU A 107 -14.76 -1.81 5.18
CA GLU A 107 -14.26 -0.69 4.40
C GLU A 107 -14.44 -0.91 2.91
N VAL A 108 -14.59 0.18 2.18
CA VAL A 108 -14.47 0.24 0.72
C VAL A 108 -13.70 1.49 0.36
N GLY A 109 -12.86 1.41 -0.66
CA GLY A 109 -12.07 2.57 -1.04
C GLY A 109 -11.38 2.40 -2.38
N LEU A 110 -10.64 3.43 -2.73
CA LEU A 110 -9.80 3.49 -3.92
C LEU A 110 -8.40 3.99 -3.56
N SER A 111 -7.41 3.54 -4.31
CA SER A 111 -6.05 4.06 -4.26
C SER A 111 -5.51 4.28 -5.67
N ALA A 112 -4.62 5.26 -5.82
CA ALA A 112 -3.90 5.54 -7.06
C ALA A 112 -2.42 5.72 -6.75
N SER A 113 -1.56 5.01 -7.48
CA SER A 113 -0.11 5.12 -7.37
C SER A 113 0.46 5.74 -8.64
N HIS A 114 1.27 6.77 -8.45
CA HIS A 114 2.03 7.45 -9.49
C HIS A 114 3.52 7.29 -9.23
N PHE A 115 4.28 6.96 -10.26
CA PHE A 115 5.74 6.80 -10.19
C PHE A 115 6.40 7.91 -11.01
N SER A 116 7.35 8.63 -10.42
CA SER A 116 8.13 9.67 -11.12
C SER A 116 9.26 9.06 -11.95
N GLY A 117 9.86 9.87 -12.84
CA GLY A 117 11.02 9.48 -13.63
C GLY A 117 10.70 8.41 -14.68
N GLU A 118 11.65 7.52 -14.94
CA GLU A 118 11.52 6.44 -15.91
C GLU A 118 10.46 5.40 -15.52
N ALA A 119 10.16 5.30 -14.22
CA ALA A 119 9.08 4.46 -13.68
C ALA A 119 7.66 5.02 -13.93
N SER A 120 7.50 6.18 -14.56
CA SER A 120 6.19 6.82 -14.80
C SER A 120 5.20 5.99 -15.64
N SER A 121 5.68 4.95 -16.34
CA SER A 121 4.84 3.99 -17.05
C SER A 121 4.18 2.94 -16.15
N TYR A 122 4.44 2.96 -14.84
CA TYR A 122 3.95 1.97 -13.87
C TYR A 122 2.79 2.49 -13.03
N ASP A 123 2.18 3.60 -13.42
CA ASP A 123 1.02 4.16 -12.75
C ASP A 123 -0.16 3.20 -12.79
N TYR A 124 -0.89 3.09 -11.68
CA TYR A 124 -2.09 2.27 -11.61
C TYR A 124 -3.04 2.74 -10.50
N ALA A 125 -4.28 2.27 -10.58
CA ALA A 125 -5.29 2.50 -9.56
C ALA A 125 -5.94 1.18 -9.15
N GLU A 126 -6.41 1.12 -7.90
CA GLU A 126 -7.10 -0.04 -7.34
C GLU A 126 -8.38 0.38 -6.63
N LEU A 127 -9.40 -0.47 -6.75
CA LEU A 127 -10.54 -0.48 -5.85
C LEU A 127 -10.31 -1.55 -4.79
N TYR A 128 -10.69 -1.30 -3.55
CA TYR A 128 -10.59 -2.30 -2.51
C TYR A 128 -11.81 -2.36 -1.61
N ALA A 129 -12.02 -3.52 -1.03
CA ALA A 129 -12.97 -3.75 0.06
C ALA A 129 -12.29 -4.59 1.14
N GLY A 130 -12.64 -4.36 2.40
CA GLY A 130 -11.99 -5.04 3.52
C GLY A 130 -12.90 -5.28 4.71
N LEU A 131 -12.51 -6.27 5.50
CA LEU A 131 -12.99 -6.53 6.84
C LEU A 131 -11.86 -6.22 7.82
N LEU A 132 -12.16 -5.41 8.83
CA LEU A 132 -11.22 -4.97 9.83
C LEU A 132 -11.72 -5.41 11.21
N ALA A 133 -10.81 -5.96 12.00
CA ALA A 133 -11.02 -6.28 13.40
C ALA A 133 -9.84 -5.74 14.22
N PRO A 134 -9.94 -5.66 15.55
CA PRO A 134 -8.86 -5.08 16.38
C PRO A 134 -7.49 -5.73 16.18
N GLN A 135 -7.44 -7.02 15.84
CA GLN A 135 -6.18 -7.77 15.75
C GLN A 135 -5.88 -8.34 14.36
N TRP A 136 -6.81 -8.23 13.41
CA TRP A 136 -6.63 -8.74 12.06
C TRP A 136 -7.42 -7.94 11.02
N SER A 137 -7.00 -8.04 9.78
CA SER A 137 -7.71 -7.50 8.62
C SER A 137 -7.67 -8.50 7.46
N LEU A 138 -8.70 -8.43 6.63
CA LEU A 138 -8.79 -9.12 5.34
C LEU A 138 -9.15 -8.09 4.29
N ARG A 139 -8.41 -8.02 3.17
CA ARG A 139 -8.66 -7.07 2.09
C ARG A 139 -8.65 -7.76 0.74
N LEU A 140 -9.56 -7.32 -0.13
CA LEU A 140 -9.63 -7.65 -1.55
C LEU A 140 -9.38 -6.36 -2.34
N SER A 141 -8.40 -6.38 -3.24
CA SER A 141 -8.09 -5.26 -4.13
C SER A 141 -8.21 -5.68 -5.59
N TYR A 142 -8.75 -4.82 -6.44
CA TYR A 142 -8.88 -5.02 -7.87
C TYR A 142 -8.21 -3.86 -8.61
N ALA A 143 -7.28 -4.17 -9.51
CA ALA A 143 -6.66 -3.22 -10.41
C ALA A 143 -7.02 -3.55 -11.86
N PRO A 144 -7.64 -2.62 -12.61
CA PRO A 144 -7.97 -2.84 -14.03
C PRO A 144 -6.74 -2.76 -14.95
N ASP A 145 -5.68 -2.08 -14.53
CA ASP A 145 -4.42 -1.92 -15.26
C ASP A 145 -3.24 -1.87 -14.29
N TYR A 146 -2.83 -3.04 -13.81
CA TYR A 146 -1.81 -3.15 -12.77
C TYR A 146 -0.42 -2.78 -13.32
N PHE A 147 0.24 -1.79 -12.69
CA PHE A 147 1.50 -1.21 -13.13
C PHE A 147 1.52 -0.73 -14.60
N GLY A 148 0.37 -0.27 -15.15
CA GLY A 148 0.28 0.18 -16.53
C GLY A 148 0.57 -0.90 -17.58
N ARG A 149 0.44 -2.19 -17.21
CA ARG A 149 0.79 -3.34 -18.05
C ARG A 149 -0.39 -3.93 -18.78
N ARG A 150 -1.57 -3.32 -18.70
CA ARG A 150 -2.84 -3.81 -19.26
C ARG A 150 -3.21 -5.18 -18.72
N VAL A 151 -2.87 -5.44 -17.46
CA VAL A 151 -3.21 -6.67 -16.76
C VAL A 151 -4.19 -6.32 -15.65
N GLN A 152 -5.34 -6.97 -15.69
CA GLN A 152 -6.29 -6.89 -14.59
C GLN A 152 -5.88 -7.88 -13.51
N THR A 153 -5.88 -7.41 -12.26
CA THR A 153 -5.47 -8.24 -11.13
C THR A 153 -6.47 -8.18 -9.99
N VAL A 154 -6.55 -9.27 -9.27
CA VAL A 154 -7.14 -9.34 -7.93
C VAL A 154 -6.06 -9.70 -6.95
N TYR A 155 -5.97 -8.95 -5.85
CA TYR A 155 -5.11 -9.25 -4.71
C TYR A 155 -5.97 -9.46 -3.48
N ILE A 156 -5.76 -10.59 -2.81
CA ILE A 156 -6.40 -10.91 -1.52
C ILE A 156 -5.31 -11.02 -0.49
N ASP A 157 -5.46 -10.32 0.61
CA ASP A 157 -4.50 -10.38 1.71
C ASP A 157 -5.18 -10.44 3.08
N ALA A 158 -4.47 -11.05 4.01
CA ALA A 158 -4.80 -11.05 5.42
C ALA A 158 -3.58 -10.61 6.24
N SER A 159 -3.82 -9.74 7.21
CA SER A 159 -2.81 -9.26 8.13
C SER A 159 -3.30 -9.42 9.56
N GLY A 160 -2.38 -9.63 10.49
CA GLY A 160 -2.74 -9.73 11.89
C GLY A 160 -1.58 -9.44 12.81
N HIS A 161 -1.89 -9.19 14.09
CA HIS A 161 -0.91 -9.01 15.13
C HIS A 161 -1.39 -9.59 16.46
N HIS A 162 -0.44 -9.93 17.31
CA HIS A 162 -0.67 -10.40 18.67
C HIS A 162 0.30 -9.72 19.63
N ALA A 163 -0.22 -9.13 20.69
CA ALA A 163 0.61 -8.50 21.73
C ALA A 163 1.33 -9.60 22.52
N LEU A 164 2.66 -9.52 22.56
CA LEU A 164 3.52 -10.41 23.37
C LEU A 164 3.83 -9.79 24.73
N ALA A 165 3.95 -8.46 24.77
CA ALA A 165 4.17 -7.66 25.96
C ALA A 165 3.62 -6.24 25.72
N GLU A 166 3.65 -5.37 26.73
CA GLU A 166 3.12 -4.01 26.67
C GLU A 166 3.56 -3.21 25.43
N ARG A 167 4.83 -3.38 25.02
CA ARG A 167 5.43 -2.65 23.90
C ARG A 167 5.87 -3.54 22.74
N THR A 168 5.60 -4.83 22.82
CA THR A 168 6.10 -5.82 21.86
C THR A 168 4.95 -6.58 21.25
N ARG A 169 4.94 -6.69 19.92
CA ARG A 169 3.95 -7.48 19.20
C ARG A 169 4.60 -8.40 18.16
N LEU A 170 4.02 -9.57 17.99
CA LEU A 170 4.20 -10.40 16.81
C LEU A 170 3.23 -9.90 15.73
N PHE A 171 3.67 -9.84 14.47
CA PHE A 171 2.76 -9.54 13.37
C PHE A 171 3.01 -10.46 12.18
N GLY A 172 1.99 -10.63 11.37
CA GLY A 172 2.04 -11.45 10.17
C GLY A 172 1.16 -10.88 9.06
N HIS A 173 1.54 -11.20 7.83
CA HIS A 173 0.81 -10.89 6.62
C HIS A 173 0.96 -12.05 5.64
N VAL A 174 -0.10 -12.35 4.92
CA VAL A 174 -0.11 -13.27 3.78
C VAL A 174 -0.99 -12.69 2.69
N GLY A 175 -0.54 -12.78 1.44
CA GLY A 175 -1.29 -12.29 0.30
C GLY A 175 -1.12 -13.14 -0.94
N VAL A 176 -2.08 -13.04 -1.85
CA VAL A 176 -2.03 -13.67 -3.17
C VAL A 176 -2.55 -12.70 -4.22
N ILE A 177 -1.71 -12.39 -5.22
CA ILE A 177 -2.12 -11.65 -6.42
C ILE A 177 -2.36 -12.62 -7.57
N VAL A 178 -3.51 -12.47 -8.24
CA VAL A 178 -3.91 -13.28 -9.36
C VAL A 178 -4.19 -12.37 -10.56
N PRO A 179 -3.45 -12.52 -11.68
CA PRO A 179 -3.85 -11.94 -12.97
C PRO A 179 -5.13 -12.62 -13.45
N ILE A 180 -6.19 -11.84 -13.74
CA ILE A 180 -7.49 -12.37 -14.14
C ILE A 180 -7.83 -12.11 -15.61
N ALA A 181 -7.25 -11.07 -16.21
CA ALA A 181 -7.43 -10.76 -17.63
C ALA A 181 -6.29 -9.86 -18.14
N GLY A 182 -6.16 -9.72 -19.46
CA GLY A 182 -5.20 -8.83 -20.11
C GLY A 182 -3.75 -9.34 -20.10
N ALA A 183 -3.49 -10.52 -19.60
CA ALA A 183 -2.19 -11.17 -19.61
C ALA A 183 -1.78 -11.53 -21.05
N GLY A 184 -1.37 -10.54 -21.82
CA GLY A 184 -1.06 -10.65 -23.24
C GLY A 184 0.42 -10.97 -23.52
N ARG A 185 0.71 -11.19 -24.82
CA ARG A 185 1.97 -11.69 -25.40
C ARG A 185 3.25 -10.87 -25.11
N HIS A 186 3.16 -9.74 -24.40
CA HIS A 186 4.29 -8.85 -24.14
C HIS A 186 4.83 -8.91 -22.70
N LEU A 187 4.25 -9.77 -21.88
CA LEU A 187 4.69 -10.02 -20.51
C LEU A 187 5.37 -11.39 -20.47
N GLY A 188 6.46 -11.52 -19.73
CA GLY A 188 7.20 -12.78 -19.62
C GLY A 188 6.32 -13.97 -19.18
N PRO A 189 6.75 -15.21 -19.36
CA PRO A 189 5.94 -16.41 -19.15
C PRO A 189 5.40 -16.55 -17.71
N ASP A 190 6.06 -15.94 -16.75
CA ASP A 190 5.66 -16.01 -15.34
C ASP A 190 4.71 -14.89 -14.91
N THR A 191 4.42 -13.91 -15.75
CA THR A 191 3.57 -12.76 -15.43
C THR A 191 2.10 -13.14 -15.29
N ASN A 192 1.68 -14.22 -15.96
CA ASN A 192 0.32 -14.76 -15.90
C ASN A 192 0.07 -15.70 -14.72
N ARG A 193 1.08 -15.93 -13.88
CA ARG A 193 0.96 -16.80 -12.72
C ARG A 193 0.54 -15.99 -11.49
N ALA A 194 -0.26 -16.63 -10.66
CA ALA A 194 -0.50 -16.13 -9.32
C ALA A 194 0.83 -16.04 -8.55
N ARG A 195 0.94 -15.03 -7.68
CA ARG A 195 2.06 -14.87 -6.77
C ARG A 195 1.54 -14.77 -5.35
N ALA A 196 2.08 -15.59 -4.48
CA ALA A 196 1.85 -15.50 -3.04
C ALA A 196 3.00 -14.76 -2.37
N ASP A 197 2.68 -14.02 -1.31
CA ASP A 197 3.67 -13.38 -0.45
C ASP A 197 3.32 -13.57 1.02
N VAL A 198 4.35 -13.48 1.87
CA VAL A 198 4.26 -13.60 3.30
C VAL A 198 5.24 -12.66 3.97
N ARG A 199 4.84 -12.09 5.10
CA ARG A 199 5.70 -11.31 5.99
C ARG A 199 5.37 -11.72 7.42
N VAL A 200 6.40 -11.99 8.23
CA VAL A 200 6.26 -12.26 9.66
C VAL A 200 7.36 -11.53 10.41
N GLY A 201 7.03 -10.94 11.54
CA GLY A 201 8.00 -10.14 12.26
C GLY A 201 7.59 -9.78 13.67
N ILE A 202 8.51 -9.09 14.33
CA ILE A 202 8.35 -8.55 15.67
C ILE A 202 8.39 -7.02 15.58
N GLY A 203 7.54 -6.36 16.35
CA GLY A 203 7.48 -4.90 16.43
C GLY A 203 7.60 -4.43 17.87
N TRP A 204 8.26 -3.29 18.05
CA TRP A 204 8.38 -2.59 19.32
C TRP A 204 7.88 -1.16 19.17
N THR A 205 6.93 -0.77 20.02
CA THR A 205 6.40 0.60 20.04
C THR A 205 6.98 1.35 21.24
N LEU A 206 7.70 2.43 20.97
CA LEU A 206 8.34 3.29 21.94
C LEU A 206 7.76 4.70 21.80
N GLN A 207 6.66 4.99 22.49
CA GLN A 207 5.89 6.23 22.32
C GLN A 207 5.48 6.41 20.84
N ALA A 208 5.98 7.46 20.18
CA ALA A 208 5.70 7.76 18.78
C ALA A 208 6.58 6.98 17.78
N LEU A 209 7.58 6.24 18.26
CA LEU A 209 8.49 5.45 17.43
C LEU A 209 8.04 3.98 17.39
N ASP A 210 7.90 3.44 16.20
CA ASP A 210 7.65 2.03 15.93
C ASP A 210 8.84 1.41 15.19
N LEU A 211 9.41 0.36 15.77
CA LEU A 211 10.52 -0.39 15.19
C LEU A 211 10.03 -1.79 14.82
N GLN A 212 10.42 -2.29 13.66
CA GLN A 212 10.03 -3.63 13.20
C GLN A 212 11.22 -4.36 12.59
N LEU A 213 11.33 -5.65 12.91
CA LEU A 213 12.18 -6.60 12.20
C LEU A 213 11.27 -7.70 11.64
N ALA A 214 11.30 -7.89 10.33
CA ALA A 214 10.44 -8.86 9.65
C ALA A 214 11.22 -9.69 8.63
N TRP A 215 10.86 -10.95 8.51
CA TRP A 215 11.19 -11.76 7.35
C TRP A 215 10.03 -11.68 6.35
N ALA A 216 10.36 -11.37 5.10
CA ALA A 216 9.41 -11.29 4.00
C ALA A 216 9.83 -12.23 2.89
N ALA A 217 8.87 -12.93 2.29
CA ALA A 217 9.13 -13.83 1.17
C ALA A 217 7.96 -13.81 0.17
N ALA A 218 8.25 -14.21 -1.08
CA ALA A 218 7.24 -14.37 -2.10
C ALA A 218 7.56 -15.52 -3.05
N SER A 219 6.52 -16.11 -3.67
CA SER A 219 6.68 -17.10 -4.72
C SER A 219 7.17 -16.45 -6.02
N ARG A 220 7.48 -17.27 -7.04
CA ARG A 220 7.79 -16.79 -8.40
C ARG A 220 6.51 -16.33 -9.09
N GLY A 221 6.71 -15.50 -10.13
CA GLY A 221 5.63 -15.04 -11.00
C GLY A 221 5.00 -13.73 -10.54
N GLY A 222 3.82 -13.46 -11.07
CA GLY A 222 3.04 -12.26 -10.81
C GLY A 222 3.27 -11.14 -11.83
N PRO A 223 2.31 -10.21 -11.95
CA PRO A 223 2.27 -9.17 -12.96
C PRO A 223 3.13 -7.94 -12.60
N PHE A 224 4.36 -8.16 -12.21
CA PHE A 224 5.29 -7.10 -11.83
C PHE A 224 6.24 -6.75 -12.98
N PRO A 225 6.64 -5.45 -13.11
CA PRO A 225 7.68 -5.05 -14.03
C PRO A 225 9.01 -5.76 -13.76
N ALA A 226 9.70 -6.18 -14.84
CA ALA A 226 10.97 -6.91 -14.74
C ALA A 226 12.14 -6.08 -14.15
N VAL A 227 11.96 -4.78 -14.01
CA VAL A 227 12.96 -3.89 -13.39
C VAL A 227 13.12 -4.17 -11.89
N TYR A 228 12.09 -4.68 -11.24
CA TYR A 228 12.13 -4.94 -9.80
C TYR A 228 12.84 -6.24 -9.48
N ALA A 229 13.61 -6.21 -8.40
CA ALA A 229 14.51 -7.30 -8.03
C ALA A 229 13.82 -8.65 -7.82
N GLU A 230 14.42 -9.70 -8.33
CA GLU A 230 13.94 -11.07 -8.17
C GLU A 230 14.18 -11.66 -6.77
N ARG A 231 14.79 -10.93 -5.85
CA ARG A 231 15.07 -11.43 -4.49
C ARG A 231 13.75 -11.78 -3.79
N ARG A 232 13.51 -13.08 -3.65
CA ARG A 232 12.25 -13.63 -3.16
C ARG A 232 12.09 -13.59 -1.65
N SER A 233 13.16 -13.47 -0.90
CA SER A 233 13.11 -13.33 0.55
C SER A 233 14.16 -12.38 1.06
N ALA A 234 13.84 -11.65 2.12
CA ALA A 234 14.76 -10.78 2.81
C ALA A 234 14.32 -10.55 4.25
N TRP A 235 15.29 -10.23 5.11
CA TRP A 235 15.02 -9.55 6.36
C TRP A 235 14.87 -8.06 6.09
N VAL A 236 13.85 -7.46 6.67
CA VAL A 236 13.52 -6.04 6.52
C VAL A 236 13.49 -5.41 7.91
N LEU A 237 14.31 -4.40 8.09
CA LEU A 237 14.27 -3.52 9.26
C LEU A 237 13.50 -2.26 8.88
N SER A 238 12.55 -1.86 9.72
CA SER A 238 11.73 -0.67 9.52
C SER A 238 11.69 0.15 10.80
N ALA A 239 11.68 1.48 10.64
CA ALA A 239 11.43 2.43 11.71
C ALA A 239 10.40 3.45 11.22
N ALA A 240 9.41 3.79 12.06
CA ALA A 240 8.39 4.79 11.75
C ALA A 240 8.16 5.70 12.95
N TYR A 241 8.07 7.00 12.71
CA TYR A 241 7.76 8.02 13.72
C TYR A 241 6.45 8.71 13.35
N SER A 242 5.49 8.73 14.27
CA SER A 242 4.18 9.34 14.09
C SER A 242 4.09 10.68 14.85
N PHE A 243 3.47 11.68 14.20
CA PHE A 243 3.28 13.04 14.73
C PHE A 243 1.81 13.28 15.07
#